data_a53b255bccc2e289ba2caf915b957480
#
_entry.id   a53b255bccc2e289ba2caf915b957480
#
_cell.length_a   1.000
_cell.length_b   1.000
_cell.length_c   1.000
_cell.angle_alpha   90.00
_cell.angle_beta   90.00
_cell.angle_gamma   90.00
#
_symmetry.space_group_name_H-M   'P 1'
#
loop_
_entity.id
_entity.type
_entity.pdbx_description
1 polymer ?
#
loop_
_entity_poly.entity_id
_entity_poly.type
_entity_poly.pdbx_seq_one_letter_code
_entity_poly.pdbx_strand_id
1 'polypeptide(L)'
;MLIRDVEMFIEHCENKGLAAKTIGSYEQTLRLLLLYLDEQGITQTEKITHTVIQNYVKQIKERGKYTVTSNPNSGNYQERRLDFGKKVSDVTINNYLRNMSAFFNWCVEEELILRSPVKRGDFIKVERKPLEFVSDEDFKRLLRNMNTASFSEYRDSIIIQLLLDTGMRVNECLLIQVTDLNFHVELLAAG
;
A
#
# COMPACT_ATOMS: atom_id res chain seq x y z
N MET A 1 10.28 -6.31 25.01
CA MET A 1 9.68 -4.94 25.07
C MET A 1 9.17 -4.61 23.67
N LEU A 2 7.98 -4.11 23.54
CA LEU A 2 7.23 -3.96 22.28
C LEU A 2 8.02 -3.34 21.11
N ILE A 3 8.79 -2.26 21.35
CA ILE A 3 9.61 -1.62 20.29
C ILE A 3 10.62 -2.62 19.71
N ARG A 4 11.30 -3.36 20.58
CA ARG A 4 12.26 -4.37 20.15
C ARG A 4 11.61 -5.49 19.33
N ASP A 5 10.40 -5.92 19.72
CA ASP A 5 9.67 -6.96 19.01
C ASP A 5 9.29 -6.47 17.59
N VAL A 6 8.96 -5.18 17.43
CA VAL A 6 8.72 -4.57 16.12
C VAL A 6 10.00 -4.52 15.28
N GLU A 7 11.14 -4.12 15.88
CA GLU A 7 12.44 -4.09 15.19
C GLU A 7 12.83 -5.50 14.70
N MET A 8 12.71 -6.52 15.56
CA MET A 8 12.96 -7.91 15.20
C MET A 8 12.05 -8.42 14.07
N PHE A 9 10.77 -8.02 14.07
CA PHE A 9 9.86 -8.35 12.97
C PHE A 9 10.29 -7.72 11.65
N ILE A 10 10.73 -6.47 11.67
CA ILE A 10 11.20 -5.78 10.45
C ILE A 10 12.46 -6.47 9.92
N GLU A 11 13.43 -6.76 10.79
CA GLU A 11 14.64 -7.52 10.42
C GLU A 11 14.29 -8.92 9.83
N HIS A 12 13.33 -9.62 10.43
CA HIS A 12 12.83 -10.87 9.89
C HIS A 12 12.25 -10.71 8.48
N CYS A 13 11.49 -9.63 8.22
CA CYS A 13 10.94 -9.33 6.90
C CYS A 13 12.05 -9.04 5.87
N GLU A 14 13.10 -8.33 6.27
CA GLU A 14 14.28 -8.05 5.44
C GLU A 14 15.03 -9.35 5.10
N ASN A 15 15.29 -10.18 6.10
CA ASN A 15 15.96 -11.48 5.93
C ASN A 15 15.15 -12.44 5.03
N LYS A 16 13.82 -12.33 5.01
CA LYS A 16 12.94 -13.05 4.06
C LYS A 16 12.96 -12.46 2.64
N GLY A 17 13.65 -11.35 2.39
CA GLY A 17 13.72 -10.72 1.08
C GLY A 17 12.42 -10.06 0.65
N LEU A 18 11.58 -9.57 1.57
CA LEU A 18 10.36 -8.85 1.20
C LEU A 18 10.69 -7.54 0.49
N ALA A 19 9.84 -7.16 -0.46
CA ALA A 19 10.01 -5.90 -1.19
C ALA A 19 10.03 -4.70 -0.22
N ALA A 20 10.94 -3.74 -0.42
CA ALA A 20 11.09 -2.55 0.41
C ALA A 20 9.78 -1.77 0.62
N LYS A 21 8.90 -1.74 -0.40
CA LYS A 21 7.57 -1.14 -0.30
C LYS A 21 6.67 -1.86 0.73
N THR A 22 6.78 -3.18 0.85
CA THR A 22 6.03 -3.97 1.82
C THR A 22 6.54 -3.70 3.23
N ILE A 23 7.86 -3.73 3.41
CA ILE A 23 8.52 -3.44 4.69
C ILE A 23 8.14 -2.03 5.16
N GLY A 24 8.28 -1.01 4.31
CA GLY A 24 7.87 0.36 4.64
C GLY A 24 6.38 0.50 5.00
N SER A 25 5.50 -0.34 4.43
CA SER A 25 4.09 -0.38 4.81
C SER A 25 3.89 -0.95 6.23
N TYR A 26 4.66 -2.00 6.60
CA TYR A 26 4.65 -2.55 7.95
C TYR A 26 5.18 -1.53 8.96
N GLU A 27 6.36 -0.96 8.71
CA GLU A 27 6.98 0.06 9.55
C GLU A 27 6.04 1.22 9.84
N GLN A 28 5.43 1.79 8.80
CA GLN A 28 4.49 2.90 8.95
C GLN A 28 3.28 2.53 9.81
N THR A 29 2.71 1.35 9.58
CA THR A 29 1.54 0.89 10.33
C THR A 29 1.89 0.64 11.79
N LEU A 30 2.99 -0.08 12.04
CA LEU A 30 3.41 -0.45 13.39
C LEU A 30 3.86 0.79 14.19
N ARG A 31 4.54 1.75 13.54
CA ARG A 31 4.88 3.01 14.19
C ARG A 31 3.63 3.78 14.67
N LEU A 32 2.57 3.84 13.86
CA LEU A 32 1.33 4.48 14.26
C LEU A 32 0.65 3.74 15.41
N LEU A 33 0.73 2.40 15.42
CA LEU A 33 0.24 1.58 16.52
C LEU A 33 1.07 1.83 17.79
N LEU A 34 2.40 1.88 17.68
CA LEU A 34 3.28 2.17 18.83
C LEU A 34 2.97 3.50 19.49
N LEU A 35 2.73 4.56 18.72
CA LEU A 35 2.33 5.87 19.25
C LEU A 35 1.03 5.78 20.07
N TYR A 36 0.03 5.08 19.52
CA TYR A 36 -1.22 4.86 20.24
C TYR A 36 -1.02 4.07 21.54
N LEU A 37 -0.23 2.99 21.49
CA LEU A 37 0.01 2.13 22.66
C LEU A 37 0.80 2.86 23.74
N ASP A 38 1.73 3.74 23.36
CA ASP A 38 2.48 4.60 24.28
C ASP A 38 1.54 5.55 25.03
N GLU A 39 0.60 6.20 24.33
CA GLU A 39 -0.46 7.03 24.94
C GLU A 39 -1.33 6.23 25.92
N GLN A 40 -1.47 4.93 25.75
CA GLN A 40 -2.22 4.04 26.64
C GLN A 40 -1.34 3.41 27.76
N GLY A 41 -0.04 3.71 27.78
CA GLY A 41 0.92 3.13 28.73
C GLY A 41 1.19 1.63 28.51
N ILE A 42 0.93 1.11 27.29
CA ILE A 42 1.13 -0.30 26.92
C ILE A 42 2.50 -0.46 26.27
N THR A 43 3.45 -1.07 26.98
CA THR A 43 4.85 -1.22 26.55
C THR A 43 5.26 -2.68 26.28
N GLN A 44 4.33 -3.62 26.45
CA GLN A 44 4.58 -5.06 26.31
C GLN A 44 3.58 -5.67 25.31
N THR A 45 4.09 -6.51 24.41
CA THR A 45 3.30 -7.13 23.34
C THR A 45 2.20 -8.03 23.89
N GLU A 46 2.45 -8.73 25.00
CA GLU A 46 1.50 -9.63 25.68
C GLU A 46 0.29 -8.89 26.27
N LYS A 47 0.42 -7.59 26.54
CA LYS A 47 -0.67 -6.75 27.08
C LYS A 47 -1.60 -6.22 25.99
N ILE A 48 -1.27 -6.40 24.73
CA ILE A 48 -2.10 -5.97 23.60
C ILE A 48 -3.25 -6.98 23.43
N THR A 49 -4.40 -6.62 23.95
CA THR A 49 -5.61 -7.44 23.83
C THR A 49 -6.41 -7.11 22.57
N HIS A 50 -7.36 -7.97 22.22
CA HIS A 50 -8.31 -7.70 21.12
C HIS A 50 -9.07 -6.37 21.33
N THR A 51 -9.45 -6.05 22.57
CA THR A 51 -10.13 -4.80 22.91
C THR A 51 -9.24 -3.58 22.60
N VAL A 52 -7.93 -3.67 22.87
CA VAL A 52 -6.96 -2.60 22.53
C VAL A 52 -6.94 -2.36 21.02
N ILE A 53 -6.91 -3.42 20.20
CA ILE A 53 -6.96 -3.30 18.74
C ILE A 53 -8.27 -2.67 18.27
N GLN A 54 -9.41 -3.08 18.83
CA GLN A 54 -10.71 -2.49 18.49
C GLN A 54 -10.79 -0.99 18.83
N ASN A 55 -10.26 -0.59 19.99
CA ASN A 55 -10.18 0.81 20.39
C ASN A 55 -9.27 1.62 19.47
N TYR A 56 -8.14 1.04 19.06
CA TYR A 56 -7.24 1.67 18.09
C TYR A 56 -7.93 1.89 16.73
N VAL A 57 -8.64 0.89 16.22
CA VAL A 57 -9.42 1.02 14.97
C VAL A 57 -10.50 2.11 15.09
N LYS A 58 -11.17 2.19 16.24
CA LYS A 58 -12.13 3.26 16.51
C LYS A 58 -11.46 4.63 16.50
N GLN A 59 -10.33 4.78 17.17
CA GLN A 59 -9.56 6.03 17.16
C GLN A 59 -9.12 6.44 15.75
N ILE A 60 -8.66 5.50 14.91
CA ILE A 60 -8.32 5.78 13.51
C ILE A 60 -9.52 6.37 12.74
N LYS A 61 -10.71 5.82 12.94
CA LYS A 61 -11.94 6.30 12.30
C LYS A 61 -12.31 7.72 12.74
N GLU A 62 -12.14 8.01 14.02
CA GLU A 62 -12.51 9.28 14.63
C GLU A 62 -11.53 10.41 14.29
N ARG A 63 -10.22 10.14 14.37
CA ARG A 63 -9.19 11.17 14.12
C ARG A 63 -9.09 11.59 12.65
N GLY A 64 -9.42 10.72 11.72
CA GLY A 64 -9.32 10.99 10.28
C GLY A 64 -7.91 10.83 9.70
N LYS A 65 -7.78 11.15 8.39
CA LYS A 65 -6.55 10.97 7.61
C LYS A 65 -5.46 11.96 8.01
N TYR A 66 -4.21 11.49 7.98
CA TYR A 66 -2.98 12.31 8.10
C TYR A 66 -2.85 13.14 9.39
N THR A 67 -3.66 12.85 10.40
CA THR A 67 -3.65 13.56 11.69
C THR A 67 -2.46 13.19 12.58
N VAL A 68 -1.80 12.07 12.27
CA VAL A 68 -0.56 11.63 12.95
C VAL A 68 0.52 11.44 11.89
N THR A 69 1.32 12.46 11.67
CA THR A 69 2.47 12.42 10.78
C THR A 69 3.66 13.04 11.49
N SER A 70 4.73 12.29 11.59
CA SER A 70 5.94 12.74 12.30
C SER A 70 7.05 13.25 11.37
N ASN A 71 6.88 13.12 10.04
CA ASN A 71 7.89 13.55 9.09
C ASN A 71 7.39 14.73 8.24
N PRO A 72 7.89 15.97 8.49
CA PRO A 72 7.51 17.15 7.69
C PRO A 72 7.85 17.06 6.21
N ASN A 73 8.83 16.23 5.84
CA ASN A 73 9.24 16.02 4.46
C ASN A 73 8.38 15.00 3.71
N SER A 74 7.48 14.31 4.42
CA SER A 74 6.55 13.36 3.79
C SER A 74 5.53 14.09 2.93
N GLY A 75 5.22 13.54 1.74
CA GLY A 75 4.08 13.98 0.92
C GLY A 75 2.73 13.85 1.63
N ASN A 76 2.68 13.09 2.72
CA ASN A 76 1.50 12.90 3.56
C ASN A 76 1.46 13.87 4.76
N TYR A 77 2.37 14.83 4.81
CA TYR A 77 2.34 15.85 5.87
C TYR A 77 1.09 16.72 5.74
N GLN A 78 0.47 17.04 6.89
CA GLN A 78 -0.87 17.63 6.96
C GLN A 78 -1.06 18.87 6.08
N GLU A 79 -0.08 19.77 6.04
CA GLU A 79 -0.15 21.03 5.28
C GLU A 79 -0.16 20.82 3.74
N ARG A 80 0.24 19.63 3.28
CA ARG A 80 0.33 19.29 1.87
C ARG A 80 -0.87 18.48 1.37
N ARG A 81 -1.84 18.18 2.26
CA ARG A 81 -2.95 17.27 1.95
C ARG A 81 -4.28 17.99 1.95
N LEU A 82 -4.96 17.98 0.79
CA LEU A 82 -6.34 18.50 0.64
C LEU A 82 -7.40 17.63 1.34
N ASP A 83 -7.02 16.40 1.72
CA ASP A 83 -7.90 15.45 2.40
C ASP A 83 -7.50 15.21 3.87
N PHE A 84 -6.74 16.14 4.46
CA PHE A 84 -6.41 16.14 5.89
C PHE A 84 -7.68 16.09 6.74
N GLY A 85 -7.70 15.26 7.76
CA GLY A 85 -8.83 15.09 8.68
C GLY A 85 -10.07 14.42 8.09
N LYS A 86 -10.15 14.19 6.78
CA LYS A 86 -11.28 13.47 6.18
C LYS A 86 -11.32 12.02 6.65
N LYS A 87 -12.51 11.41 6.57
CA LYS A 87 -12.74 10.02 6.99
C LYS A 87 -11.74 9.06 6.34
N VAL A 88 -11.14 8.18 7.15
CA VAL A 88 -10.31 7.09 6.67
C VAL A 88 -11.18 6.05 5.98
N SER A 89 -10.76 5.58 4.80
CA SER A 89 -11.52 4.55 4.07
C SER A 89 -11.41 3.18 4.75
N ASP A 90 -12.46 2.37 4.62
CA ASP A 90 -12.48 1.00 5.15
C ASP A 90 -11.38 0.13 4.52
N VAL A 91 -11.00 0.40 3.27
CA VAL A 91 -9.84 -0.23 2.62
C VAL A 91 -8.55 0.08 3.37
N THR A 92 -8.34 1.34 3.75
CA THR A 92 -7.15 1.76 4.50
C THR A 92 -7.11 1.11 5.89
N ILE A 93 -8.25 1.05 6.57
CA ILE A 93 -8.36 0.37 7.88
C ILE A 93 -8.02 -1.11 7.74
N ASN A 94 -8.56 -1.77 6.72
CA ASN A 94 -8.23 -3.18 6.43
C ASN A 94 -6.75 -3.39 6.10
N ASN A 95 -6.09 -2.42 5.47
CA ASN A 95 -4.64 -2.51 5.23
C ASN A 95 -3.86 -2.43 6.54
N TYR A 96 -4.24 -1.53 7.47
CA TYR A 96 -3.64 -1.50 8.81
C TYR A 96 -3.87 -2.81 9.56
N LEU A 97 -5.08 -3.35 9.52
CA LEU A 97 -5.40 -4.64 10.15
C LEU A 97 -4.57 -5.79 9.55
N ARG A 98 -4.35 -5.83 8.22
CA ARG A 98 -3.49 -6.84 7.59
C ARG A 98 -2.04 -6.73 8.06
N ASN A 99 -1.50 -5.52 8.10
CA ASN A 99 -0.12 -5.30 8.53
C ASN A 99 0.06 -5.66 10.01
N MET A 100 -0.88 -5.26 10.87
CA MET A 100 -0.89 -5.66 12.29
C MET A 100 -1.04 -7.18 12.44
N SER A 101 -1.90 -7.81 11.63
CA SER A 101 -2.07 -9.26 11.64
C SER A 101 -0.78 -10.00 11.27
N ALA A 102 -0.02 -9.49 10.29
CA ALA A 102 1.27 -10.06 9.92
C ALA A 102 2.26 -10.02 11.10
N PHE A 103 2.37 -8.88 11.79
CA PHE A 103 3.21 -8.72 12.97
C PHE A 103 2.79 -9.64 14.12
N PHE A 104 1.52 -9.64 14.49
CA PHE A 104 1.05 -10.46 15.62
C PHE A 104 1.08 -11.96 15.33
N ASN A 105 0.91 -12.38 14.07
CA ASN A 105 1.07 -13.79 13.69
C ASN A 105 2.54 -14.20 13.80
N TRP A 106 3.48 -13.35 13.39
CA TRP A 106 4.90 -13.57 13.62
C TRP A 106 5.21 -13.64 15.13
N CYS A 107 4.64 -12.74 15.96
CA CYS A 107 4.80 -12.83 17.41
C CYS A 107 4.29 -14.15 18.00
N VAL A 108 3.25 -14.75 17.42
CA VAL A 108 2.77 -16.09 17.82
C VAL A 108 3.76 -17.18 17.39
N GLU A 109 4.32 -17.10 16.17
CA GLU A 109 5.32 -18.03 15.65
C GLU A 109 6.60 -18.00 16.49
N GLU A 110 7.01 -16.82 16.97
CA GLU A 110 8.18 -16.64 17.86
C GLU A 110 7.85 -16.83 19.35
N GLU A 111 6.66 -17.35 19.67
CA GLU A 111 6.19 -17.63 21.04
C GLU A 111 6.18 -16.42 21.99
N LEU A 112 6.20 -15.18 21.43
CA LEU A 112 6.11 -13.94 22.21
C LEU A 112 4.71 -13.72 22.79
N ILE A 113 3.68 -14.22 22.11
CA ILE A 113 2.28 -14.20 22.57
C ILE A 113 1.58 -15.52 22.21
N LEU A 114 0.59 -15.90 23.01
CA LEU A 114 -0.11 -17.17 22.80
C LEU A 114 -1.09 -17.15 21.59
N ARG A 115 -1.61 -15.96 21.25
CA ARG A 115 -2.57 -15.79 20.14
C ARG A 115 -2.59 -14.35 19.66
N SER A 116 -2.84 -14.17 18.36
CA SER A 116 -3.00 -12.86 17.76
C SER A 116 -4.22 -12.10 18.34
N PRO A 117 -4.05 -10.82 18.72
CA PRO A 117 -5.16 -9.97 19.13
C PRO A 117 -6.01 -9.48 17.96
N VAL A 118 -5.53 -9.59 16.71
CA VAL A 118 -6.28 -9.26 15.49
C VAL A 118 -7.08 -10.47 15.05
N LYS A 119 -8.39 -10.33 14.90
CA LYS A 119 -9.29 -11.40 14.49
C LYS A 119 -9.82 -11.18 13.09
N ARG A 120 -10.19 -12.28 12.41
CA ARG A 120 -10.81 -12.23 11.08
C ARG A 120 -12.09 -11.37 11.05
N GLY A 121 -12.84 -11.35 12.15
CA GLY A 121 -14.07 -10.55 12.28
C GLY A 121 -13.84 -9.03 12.39
N ASP A 122 -12.59 -8.57 12.61
CA ASP A 122 -12.28 -7.14 12.68
C ASP A 122 -12.22 -6.49 11.28
N PHE A 123 -12.09 -7.31 10.23
CA PHE A 123 -12.02 -6.81 8.86
C PHE A 123 -13.39 -6.33 8.37
N ILE A 124 -13.41 -5.12 7.85
CA ILE A 124 -14.63 -4.48 7.34
C ILE A 124 -14.92 -5.02 5.95
N LYS A 125 -16.17 -5.42 5.71
CA LYS A 125 -16.62 -5.82 4.37
C LYS A 125 -16.62 -4.58 3.47
N VAL A 126 -15.77 -4.59 2.44
CA VAL A 126 -15.69 -3.52 1.44
C VAL A 126 -16.37 -3.98 0.17
N GLU A 127 -17.37 -3.24 -0.27
CA GLU A 127 -17.96 -3.44 -1.59
C GLU A 127 -17.00 -2.89 -2.66
N ARG A 128 -16.66 -3.75 -3.61
CA ARG A 128 -15.88 -3.34 -4.78
C ARG A 128 -16.85 -2.77 -5.80
N LYS A 129 -16.78 -1.46 -6.04
CA LYS A 129 -17.47 -0.86 -7.18
C LYS A 129 -16.82 -1.39 -8.46
N PRO A 130 -17.62 -1.79 -9.46
CA PRO A 130 -17.07 -2.09 -10.79
C PRO A 130 -16.26 -0.89 -11.27
N LEU A 131 -15.11 -1.16 -11.91
CA LEU A 131 -14.37 -0.12 -12.60
C LEU A 131 -15.16 0.28 -13.85
N GLU A 132 -15.29 1.57 -14.09
CA GLU A 132 -15.81 2.08 -15.36
C GLU A 132 -14.79 1.76 -16.45
N PHE A 133 -15.26 1.15 -17.53
CA PHE A 133 -14.42 0.89 -18.69
C PHE A 133 -14.24 2.17 -19.47
N VAL A 134 -13.01 2.45 -19.86
CA VAL A 134 -12.71 3.47 -20.86
C VAL A 134 -12.96 2.88 -22.24
N SER A 135 -13.75 3.55 -23.07
CA SER A 135 -14.06 3.04 -24.41
C SER A 135 -12.88 3.18 -25.37
N ASP A 136 -12.85 2.35 -26.43
CA ASP A 136 -11.85 2.48 -27.49
C ASP A 136 -11.88 3.86 -28.17
N GLU A 137 -13.07 4.47 -28.27
CA GLU A 137 -13.26 5.81 -28.79
C GLU A 137 -12.57 6.86 -27.90
N ASP A 138 -12.70 6.73 -26.59
CA ASP A 138 -12.05 7.64 -25.64
C ASP A 138 -10.53 7.51 -25.67
N PHE A 139 -10.00 6.29 -25.81
CA PHE A 139 -8.57 6.08 -26.03
C PHE A 139 -8.07 6.70 -27.34
N LYS A 140 -8.78 6.47 -28.45
CA LYS A 140 -8.44 7.08 -29.74
C LYS A 140 -8.50 8.59 -29.66
N ARG A 141 -9.50 9.14 -28.95
CA ARG A 141 -9.62 10.59 -28.71
C ARG A 141 -8.46 11.13 -27.88
N LEU A 142 -8.06 10.43 -26.82
CA LEU A 142 -6.91 10.79 -26.01
C LEU A 142 -5.65 10.87 -26.86
N LEU A 143 -5.31 9.81 -27.58
CA LEU A 143 -4.09 9.74 -28.40
C LEU A 143 -4.04 10.81 -29.50
N ARG A 144 -5.18 11.12 -30.15
CA ARG A 144 -5.27 12.19 -31.16
C ARG A 144 -5.01 13.59 -30.62
N ASN A 145 -5.30 13.82 -29.34
CA ASN A 145 -5.10 15.11 -28.71
C ASN A 145 -3.70 15.29 -28.09
N MET A 146 -2.85 14.27 -28.15
CA MET A 146 -1.47 14.37 -27.67
C MET A 146 -0.58 15.02 -28.73
N ASN A 147 0.25 15.96 -28.30
CA ASN A 147 1.23 16.61 -29.16
C ASN A 147 2.48 15.75 -29.30
N THR A 148 2.51 14.91 -30.34
CA THR A 148 3.63 13.99 -30.61
C THR A 148 4.93 14.71 -31.03
N ALA A 149 4.92 16.04 -31.25
CA ALA A 149 6.13 16.83 -31.40
C ALA A 149 6.82 17.11 -30.06
N SER A 150 6.11 17.03 -28.95
CA SER A 150 6.67 17.06 -27.59
C SER A 150 7.17 15.69 -27.20
N PHE A 151 8.47 15.58 -26.82
CA PHE A 151 9.05 14.30 -26.40
C PHE A 151 8.28 13.64 -25.25
N SER A 152 7.86 14.41 -24.26
CA SER A 152 7.12 13.88 -23.11
C SER A 152 5.77 13.27 -23.53
N GLU A 153 4.99 13.97 -24.34
CA GLU A 153 3.69 13.47 -24.79
C GLU A 153 3.83 12.33 -25.80
N TYR A 154 4.86 12.37 -26.65
CA TYR A 154 5.18 11.24 -27.53
C TYR A 154 5.52 9.97 -26.72
N ARG A 155 6.42 10.08 -25.73
CA ARG A 155 6.75 8.98 -24.82
C ARG A 155 5.49 8.44 -24.13
N ASP A 156 4.66 9.33 -23.59
CA ASP A 156 3.46 8.95 -22.87
C ASP A 156 2.44 8.28 -23.81
N SER A 157 2.35 8.69 -25.09
CA SER A 157 1.51 8.04 -26.10
C SER A 157 1.96 6.60 -26.37
N ILE A 158 3.28 6.36 -26.46
CA ILE A 158 3.83 5.01 -26.65
C ILE A 158 3.54 4.13 -25.43
N ILE A 159 3.73 4.66 -24.22
CA ILE A 159 3.43 3.93 -22.98
C ILE A 159 1.95 3.53 -22.93
N ILE A 160 1.03 4.46 -23.25
CA ILE A 160 -0.42 4.18 -23.27
C ILE A 160 -0.75 3.08 -24.27
N GLN A 161 -0.21 3.16 -25.49
CA GLN A 161 -0.44 2.13 -26.53
C GLN A 161 0.10 0.77 -26.07
N LEU A 162 1.32 0.73 -25.54
CA LEU A 162 1.93 -0.52 -25.05
C LEU A 162 1.11 -1.16 -23.92
N LEU A 163 0.61 -0.35 -22.99
CA LEU A 163 -0.25 -0.84 -21.90
C LEU A 163 -1.58 -1.40 -22.43
N LEU A 164 -2.16 -0.77 -23.45
CA LEU A 164 -3.40 -1.24 -24.07
C LEU A 164 -3.21 -2.56 -24.83
N ASP A 165 -2.13 -2.64 -25.63
CA ASP A 165 -1.89 -3.79 -26.49
C ASP A 165 -1.47 -5.04 -25.70
N THR A 166 -0.73 -4.84 -24.59
CA THR A 166 -0.16 -5.96 -23.83
C THR A 166 -0.92 -6.28 -22.53
N GLY A 167 -1.67 -5.33 -21.97
CA GLY A 167 -2.30 -5.47 -20.66
C GLY A 167 -1.32 -5.54 -19.48
N MET A 168 -0.04 -5.22 -19.70
CA MET A 168 0.97 -5.24 -18.63
C MET A 168 0.71 -4.14 -17.58
N ARG A 169 1.26 -4.30 -16.38
CA ARG A 169 1.15 -3.27 -15.36
C ARG A 169 2.07 -2.09 -15.67
N VAL A 170 1.65 -0.87 -15.30
CA VAL A 170 2.45 0.36 -15.53
C VAL A 170 3.90 0.21 -15.05
N ASN A 171 4.12 -0.36 -13.87
CA ASN A 171 5.48 -0.55 -13.36
C ASN A 171 6.29 -1.56 -14.20
N GLU A 172 5.67 -2.59 -14.73
CA GLU A 172 6.32 -3.55 -15.63
C GLU A 172 6.73 -2.86 -16.92
N CYS A 173 5.85 -2.04 -17.49
CA CYS A 173 6.14 -1.24 -18.68
C CYS A 173 7.30 -0.25 -18.45
N LEU A 174 7.31 0.46 -17.32
CA LEU A 174 8.35 1.45 -17.02
C LEU A 174 9.72 0.83 -16.69
N LEU A 175 9.79 -0.45 -16.40
CA LEU A 175 11.02 -1.18 -16.10
C LEU A 175 11.58 -1.93 -17.32
N ILE A 176 10.91 -1.89 -18.47
CA ILE A 176 11.41 -2.51 -19.71
C ILE A 176 12.76 -1.89 -20.09
N GLN A 177 13.73 -2.76 -20.31
CA GLN A 177 15.07 -2.38 -20.81
C GLN A 177 15.18 -2.72 -22.29
N VAL A 178 16.09 -2.03 -22.98
CA VAL A 178 16.36 -2.30 -24.43
C VAL A 178 16.75 -3.77 -24.65
N THR A 179 17.40 -4.39 -23.69
CA THR A 179 17.79 -5.80 -23.71
C THR A 179 16.62 -6.78 -23.68
N ASP A 180 15.45 -6.33 -23.19
CA ASP A 180 14.24 -7.14 -23.14
C ASP A 180 13.50 -7.17 -24.48
N LEU A 181 13.92 -6.32 -25.44
CA LEU A 181 13.31 -6.19 -26.74
C LEU A 181 14.05 -7.05 -27.78
N ASN A 182 13.32 -7.96 -28.42
CA ASN A 182 13.86 -8.74 -29.53
C ASN A 182 13.37 -8.16 -30.87
N PHE A 183 14.23 -7.39 -31.51
CA PHE A 183 13.94 -6.75 -32.81
C PHE A 183 14.06 -7.73 -34.02
N HIS A 184 14.46 -8.99 -33.78
CA HIS A 184 14.65 -9.97 -34.85
C HIS A 184 13.45 -10.90 -35.03
N VAL A 185 12.45 -10.84 -34.16
CA VAL A 185 11.21 -11.61 -34.32
C VAL A 185 10.22 -10.79 -35.13
N GLU A 186 10.17 -11.00 -36.45
CA GLU A 186 9.00 -10.62 -37.24
C GLU A 186 7.83 -11.51 -36.78
N LEU A 187 6.91 -10.96 -36.01
CA LEU A 187 5.62 -11.57 -35.81
C LEU A 187 4.89 -11.50 -37.15
N LEU A 188 4.96 -12.58 -37.91
CA LEU A 188 4.03 -12.83 -39.01
C LEU A 188 2.63 -12.79 -38.40
N ALA A 189 1.92 -11.68 -38.62
CA ALA A 189 0.51 -11.62 -38.36
C ALA A 189 -0.13 -12.74 -39.17
N ALA A 190 -0.60 -13.78 -38.48
CA ALA A 190 -1.46 -14.78 -39.09
C ALA A 190 -2.71 -14.05 -39.55
N GLY A 191 -2.94 -14.07 -40.86
CA GLY A 191 -4.10 -13.51 -41.54
C GLY A 191 -5.41 -14.23 -41.17
#